data_a0dd94f6d09b6db7b5b89b5d53d2c641
#
_entry.id   a0dd94f6d09b6db7b5b89b5d53d2c641
#
_cell.length_a   1.000
_cell.length_b   1.000
_cell.length_c   1.000
_cell.angle_alpha   90.00
_cell.angle_beta   90.00
_cell.angle_gamma   90.00
#
_symmetry.space_group_name_H-M   'P 1'
#
loop_
_entity.id
_entity.type
_entity.pdbx_description
1 polymer ?
#
loop_
_entity_poly.entity_id
_entity_poly.type
_entity_poly.pdbx_seq_one_letter_code
_entity_poly.pdbx_strand_id
1 'polypeptide(L)'
;MSSLNFKHLRYFWAVAASGTIARASEILHVTPQTISGQLRELEEQVNAKLFQKSGRNLVLTDTGRLVFSYADEMFRLGDELQDVIEGRIPGVALTLTVGVAMVVPKLLAYRVLEPVLQMPESVRLVCQEASLADLLADLSVHKIDLVLADAPMSPALNIRAYNHLLGESGLSFYATRESAKRYTTKFPHSLNGAPMLMPTASSALRRSLEQWFERQDIKPVIVAEFEDRALMKAFGEANAGIFTTPTTVEDDVVAKYGVRVIGRTEDIKERFYAISAERRIKHPAVSAITEAARTELFISS
;
A
#
# COMPACT_ATOMS: atom_id res chain seq x y z
N MET A 1 -20.94 -15.78 30.55
CA MET A 1 -20.48 -15.57 29.15
C MET A 1 -20.01 -16.93 28.65
N SER A 2 -20.61 -17.45 27.58
CA SER A 2 -20.14 -18.68 26.93
C SER A 2 -18.75 -18.40 26.35
N SER A 3 -17.71 -19.12 26.76
CA SER A 3 -16.36 -18.95 26.20
C SER A 3 -16.37 -19.44 24.75
N LEU A 4 -15.77 -18.68 23.85
CA LEU A 4 -15.60 -19.05 22.42
C LEU A 4 -14.91 -20.42 22.32
N ASN A 5 -15.51 -21.34 21.55
CA ASN A 5 -14.88 -22.65 21.32
C ASN A 5 -13.89 -22.57 20.14
N PHE A 6 -12.60 -22.56 20.46
CA PHE A 6 -11.52 -22.47 19.47
C PHE A 6 -11.50 -23.64 18.48
N LYS A 7 -11.98 -24.82 18.86
CA LYS A 7 -12.09 -25.97 17.95
C LYS A 7 -13.15 -25.71 16.86
N HIS A 8 -14.30 -25.19 17.24
CA HIS A 8 -15.34 -24.82 16.28
C HIS A 8 -14.88 -23.68 15.38
N LEU A 9 -14.17 -22.70 15.95
CA LEU A 9 -13.58 -21.60 15.20
C LEU A 9 -12.55 -22.10 14.16
N ARG A 10 -11.74 -23.13 14.50
CA ARG A 10 -10.78 -23.74 13.57
C ARG A 10 -11.47 -24.43 12.39
N TYR A 11 -12.59 -25.11 12.61
CA TYR A 11 -13.36 -25.69 11.51
C TYR A 11 -13.96 -24.62 10.61
N PHE A 12 -14.48 -23.56 11.18
CA PHE A 12 -14.99 -22.42 10.42
C PHE A 12 -13.88 -21.78 9.57
N TRP A 13 -12.74 -21.47 10.17
CA TRP A 13 -11.58 -20.90 9.50
C TRP A 13 -11.11 -21.78 8.34
N ALA A 14 -10.96 -23.08 8.54
CA ALA A 14 -10.52 -24.01 7.51
C ALA A 14 -11.48 -24.06 6.30
N VAL A 15 -12.80 -24.02 6.56
CA VAL A 15 -13.81 -23.99 5.48
C VAL A 15 -13.75 -22.64 4.74
N ALA A 16 -13.61 -21.53 5.44
CA ALA A 16 -13.51 -20.21 4.84
C ALA A 16 -12.25 -20.07 3.97
N ALA A 17 -11.09 -20.53 4.47
CA ALA A 17 -9.82 -20.51 3.77
C ALA A 17 -9.78 -21.44 2.56
N SER A 18 -10.37 -22.65 2.65
CA SER A 18 -10.35 -23.65 1.57
C SER A 18 -11.48 -23.50 0.55
N GLY A 19 -12.50 -22.70 0.88
CA GLY A 19 -13.69 -22.42 0.05
C GLY A 19 -14.76 -23.51 0.05
N THR A 20 -14.47 -24.72 0.56
CA THR A 20 -15.45 -25.84 0.60
C THR A 20 -15.29 -26.71 1.85
N ILE A 21 -16.41 -27.26 2.34
CA ILE A 21 -16.41 -28.21 3.45
C ILE A 21 -15.63 -29.50 3.10
N ALA A 22 -15.73 -29.98 1.87
CA ALA A 22 -15.02 -31.19 1.43
C ALA A 22 -13.50 -31.00 1.56
N ARG A 23 -12.96 -29.90 1.04
CA ARG A 23 -11.52 -29.61 1.09
C ARG A 23 -11.03 -29.36 2.53
N ALA A 24 -11.83 -28.68 3.34
CA ALA A 24 -11.54 -28.50 4.76
C ALA A 24 -11.50 -29.84 5.52
N SER A 25 -12.38 -30.79 5.16
CA SER A 25 -12.42 -32.12 5.79
C SER A 25 -11.17 -32.94 5.48
N GLU A 26 -10.63 -32.82 4.28
CA GLU A 26 -9.35 -33.45 3.90
C GLU A 26 -8.18 -32.86 4.69
N ILE A 27 -8.09 -31.52 4.76
CA ILE A 27 -7.03 -30.80 5.49
C ILE A 27 -7.05 -31.13 7.00
N LEU A 28 -8.22 -31.22 7.59
CA LEU A 28 -8.39 -31.43 9.04
C LEU A 28 -8.52 -32.89 9.42
N HIS A 29 -8.48 -33.82 8.45
CA HIS A 29 -8.65 -35.28 8.65
C HIS A 29 -9.92 -35.65 9.44
N VAL A 30 -11.04 -34.99 9.11
CA VAL A 30 -12.35 -35.24 9.73
C VAL A 30 -13.44 -35.41 8.65
N THR A 31 -14.63 -35.90 9.04
CA THR A 31 -15.71 -36.05 8.07
C THR A 31 -16.41 -34.72 7.75
N PRO A 32 -16.97 -34.54 6.54
CA PRO A 32 -17.76 -33.34 6.22
C PRO A 32 -18.94 -33.10 7.17
N GLN A 33 -19.54 -34.19 7.67
CA GLN A 33 -20.62 -34.13 8.66
C GLN A 33 -20.15 -33.52 10.00
N THR A 34 -18.95 -33.90 10.45
CA THR A 34 -18.33 -33.31 11.65
C THR A 34 -18.17 -31.81 11.49
N ILE A 35 -17.62 -31.36 10.37
CA ILE A 35 -17.44 -29.91 10.12
C ILE A 35 -18.79 -29.20 10.09
N SER A 36 -19.77 -29.76 9.37
CA SER A 36 -21.10 -29.14 9.27
C SER A 36 -21.80 -29.02 10.62
N GLY A 37 -21.64 -30.01 11.51
CA GLY A 37 -22.14 -29.96 12.89
C GLY A 37 -21.49 -28.84 13.70
N GLN A 38 -20.16 -28.80 13.67
CA GLN A 38 -19.36 -27.82 14.45
C GLN A 38 -19.55 -26.38 13.95
N LEU A 39 -19.76 -26.18 12.64
CA LEU A 39 -20.13 -24.87 12.09
C LEU A 39 -21.48 -24.39 12.61
N ARG A 40 -22.47 -25.30 12.69
CA ARG A 40 -23.80 -24.98 13.21
C ARG A 40 -23.72 -24.57 14.68
N GLU A 41 -22.97 -25.33 15.50
CA GLU A 41 -22.75 -25.00 16.91
C GLU A 41 -22.06 -23.64 17.10
N LEU A 42 -21.09 -23.29 16.24
CA LEU A 42 -20.45 -21.98 16.26
C LEU A 42 -21.45 -20.88 15.90
N GLU A 43 -22.25 -21.05 14.84
CA GLU A 43 -23.28 -20.09 14.44
C GLU A 43 -24.33 -19.86 15.53
N GLU A 44 -24.72 -20.92 16.24
CA GLU A 44 -25.62 -20.84 17.39
C GLU A 44 -24.95 -20.08 18.55
N GLN A 45 -23.68 -20.36 18.82
CA GLN A 45 -22.91 -19.71 19.89
C GLN A 45 -22.76 -18.20 19.65
N VAL A 46 -22.48 -17.79 18.40
CA VAL A 46 -22.34 -16.36 18.04
C VAL A 46 -23.66 -15.70 17.67
N ASN A 47 -24.76 -16.47 17.67
CA ASN A 47 -26.11 -16.06 17.30
C ASN A 47 -26.16 -15.35 15.93
N ALA A 48 -25.41 -15.83 14.97
CA ALA A 48 -25.34 -15.28 13.62
C ALA A 48 -24.94 -16.35 12.60
N LYS A 49 -25.44 -16.22 11.36
CA LYS A 49 -24.97 -17.02 10.24
C LYS A 49 -23.62 -16.51 9.76
N LEU A 50 -22.64 -17.41 9.64
CA LEU A 50 -21.30 -17.12 9.17
C LEU A 50 -21.14 -17.43 7.68
N PHE A 51 -21.94 -18.39 7.17
CA PHE A 51 -21.99 -18.72 5.76
C PHE A 51 -23.39 -18.55 5.19
N GLN A 52 -23.46 -18.24 3.90
CA GLN A 52 -24.67 -18.24 3.09
C GLN A 52 -24.46 -18.97 1.77
N LYS A 53 -25.54 -19.50 1.20
CA LYS A 53 -25.48 -20.13 -0.12
C LYS A 53 -25.53 -19.08 -1.22
N SER A 54 -24.59 -19.15 -2.17
CA SER A 54 -24.61 -18.39 -3.40
C SER A 54 -24.54 -19.38 -4.58
N GLY A 55 -25.71 -19.74 -5.11
CA GLY A 55 -25.82 -20.84 -6.08
C GLY A 55 -25.38 -22.19 -5.47
N ARG A 56 -24.34 -22.80 -6.06
CA ARG A 56 -23.74 -24.06 -5.56
C ARG A 56 -22.61 -23.83 -4.54
N ASN A 57 -22.22 -22.59 -4.33
CA ASN A 57 -21.08 -22.25 -3.47
C ASN A 57 -21.53 -21.79 -2.09
N LEU A 58 -20.67 -22.01 -1.10
CA LEU A 58 -20.79 -21.49 0.25
C LEU A 58 -19.91 -20.22 0.33
N VAL A 59 -20.51 -19.09 0.68
CA VAL A 59 -19.80 -17.80 0.79
C VAL A 59 -19.98 -17.21 2.17
N LEU A 60 -19.01 -16.44 2.63
CA LEU A 60 -19.09 -15.77 3.94
C LEU A 60 -20.17 -14.67 3.95
N THR A 61 -20.91 -14.58 5.05
CA THR A 61 -21.74 -13.40 5.37
C THR A 61 -20.84 -12.23 5.81
N ASP A 62 -21.39 -11.05 6.07
CA ASP A 62 -20.64 -9.91 6.64
C ASP A 62 -20.08 -10.27 8.02
N THR A 63 -20.87 -10.89 8.87
CA THR A 63 -20.43 -11.43 10.17
C THR A 63 -19.36 -12.52 9.96
N GLY A 64 -19.55 -13.39 8.98
CA GLY A 64 -18.58 -14.42 8.62
C GLY A 64 -17.22 -13.83 8.20
N ARG A 65 -17.20 -12.77 7.40
CA ARG A 65 -15.96 -12.05 7.02
C ARG A 65 -15.26 -11.47 8.24
N LEU A 66 -16.01 -10.85 9.15
CA LEU A 66 -15.47 -10.30 10.39
C LEU A 66 -14.88 -11.40 11.28
N VAL A 67 -15.60 -12.49 11.50
CA VAL A 67 -15.11 -13.62 12.31
C VAL A 67 -13.92 -14.28 11.65
N PHE A 68 -13.90 -14.39 10.32
CA PHE A 68 -12.78 -14.97 9.58
C PHE A 68 -11.49 -14.15 9.75
N SER A 69 -11.57 -12.82 9.68
CA SER A 69 -10.39 -11.98 9.86
C SER A 69 -9.72 -12.16 11.23
N TYR A 70 -10.52 -12.25 12.30
CA TYR A 70 -10.00 -12.53 13.63
C TYR A 70 -9.48 -13.98 13.79
N ALA A 71 -10.18 -14.94 13.23
CA ALA A 71 -9.77 -16.34 13.29
C ALA A 71 -8.45 -16.58 12.54
N ASP A 72 -8.29 -15.97 11.38
CA ASP A 72 -7.09 -16.05 10.56
C ASP A 72 -5.85 -15.49 11.28
N GLU A 73 -5.99 -14.33 11.89
CA GLU A 73 -4.94 -13.72 12.71
C GLU A 73 -4.55 -14.62 13.91
N MET A 74 -5.56 -15.16 14.60
CA MET A 74 -5.34 -16.04 15.76
C MET A 74 -4.62 -17.34 15.37
N PHE A 75 -5.02 -18.01 14.29
CA PHE A 75 -4.39 -19.28 13.89
C PHE A 75 -3.02 -19.05 13.29
N ARG A 76 -2.80 -17.97 12.53
CA ARG A 76 -1.46 -17.57 12.07
C ARG A 76 -0.50 -17.33 13.23
N LEU A 77 -0.94 -16.64 14.28
CA LEU A 77 -0.15 -16.41 15.48
C LEU A 77 0.13 -17.71 16.23
N GLY A 78 -0.84 -18.64 16.22
CA GLY A 78 -0.69 -19.99 16.78
C GLY A 78 0.34 -20.83 16.05
N ASP A 79 0.34 -20.78 14.73
CA ASP A 79 1.31 -21.49 13.89
C ASP A 79 2.72 -20.90 14.08
N GLU A 80 2.87 -19.57 14.14
CA GLU A 80 4.13 -18.89 14.47
C GLU A 80 4.67 -19.31 15.84
N LEU A 81 3.80 -19.37 16.84
CA LEU A 81 4.19 -19.83 18.18
C LEU A 81 4.65 -21.30 18.16
N GLN A 82 3.98 -22.16 17.40
CA GLN A 82 4.35 -23.56 17.27
C GLN A 82 5.72 -23.71 16.62
N ASP A 83 6.01 -22.96 15.56
CA ASP A 83 7.30 -22.94 14.89
C ASP A 83 8.43 -22.48 15.83
N VAL A 84 8.18 -21.48 16.68
CA VAL A 84 9.11 -21.02 17.72
C VAL A 84 9.36 -22.12 18.76
N ILE A 85 8.30 -22.77 19.27
CA ILE A 85 8.40 -23.84 20.30
C ILE A 85 9.16 -25.06 19.74
N GLU A 86 8.93 -25.42 18.49
CA GLU A 86 9.54 -26.60 17.85
C GLU A 86 10.97 -26.31 17.35
N GLY A 87 11.48 -25.09 17.56
CA GLY A 87 12.85 -24.73 17.20
C GLY A 87 13.11 -24.83 15.68
N ARG A 88 12.06 -24.85 14.86
CA ARG A 88 12.16 -25.06 13.41
C ARG A 88 12.75 -23.87 12.69
N ILE A 89 12.86 -22.73 13.35
CA ILE A 89 13.40 -21.52 12.74
C ILE A 89 14.39 -20.83 13.69
N PRO A 90 15.69 -20.88 13.40
CA PRO A 90 16.63 -19.88 13.89
C PRO A 90 16.30 -18.57 13.14
N GLY A 91 15.66 -17.63 13.84
CA GLY A 91 15.24 -16.34 13.28
C GLY A 91 13.99 -16.47 12.40
N VAL A 92 12.81 -16.47 13.02
CA VAL A 92 11.53 -16.27 12.31
C VAL A 92 11.64 -14.92 11.63
N ALA A 93 11.79 -14.92 10.31
CA ALA A 93 11.69 -13.69 9.54
C ALA A 93 10.24 -13.19 9.70
N LEU A 94 10.06 -12.15 10.50
CA LEU A 94 8.80 -11.41 10.56
C LEU A 94 8.38 -11.09 9.13
N THR A 95 7.25 -11.60 8.68
CA THR A 95 6.77 -11.24 7.34
C THR A 95 5.99 -9.94 7.46
N LEU A 96 6.42 -8.92 6.70
CA LEU A 96 5.71 -7.67 6.54
C LEU A 96 5.14 -7.60 5.12
N THR A 97 3.82 -7.63 4.99
CA THR A 97 3.14 -7.46 3.70
C THR A 97 2.69 -6.00 3.54
N VAL A 98 3.26 -5.32 2.54
CA VAL A 98 2.98 -3.91 2.26
C VAL A 98 2.26 -3.76 0.93
N GLY A 99 1.10 -3.13 0.96
CA GLY A 99 0.42 -2.63 -0.23
C GLY A 99 0.98 -1.27 -0.63
N VAL A 100 1.37 -1.09 -1.87
CA VAL A 100 1.82 0.19 -2.41
C VAL A 100 0.82 0.66 -3.46
N ALA A 101 0.14 1.78 -3.21
CA ALA A 101 -0.78 2.34 -4.21
C ALA A 101 -0.02 2.69 -5.49
N MET A 102 -0.58 2.34 -6.66
CA MET A 102 0.08 2.49 -7.97
C MET A 102 0.58 3.92 -8.24
N VAL A 103 -0.09 4.92 -7.68
CA VAL A 103 0.28 6.34 -7.80
C VAL A 103 1.51 6.74 -6.99
N VAL A 104 1.92 5.94 -6.00
CA VAL A 104 3.12 6.21 -5.18
C VAL A 104 4.37 5.99 -6.03
N PRO A 105 5.29 6.97 -6.11
CA PRO A 105 6.54 6.80 -6.85
C PRO A 105 7.38 5.63 -6.31
N LYS A 106 7.85 4.74 -7.20
CA LYS A 106 8.61 3.53 -6.83
C LYS A 106 9.87 3.84 -6.02
N LEU A 107 10.58 4.92 -6.36
CA LEU A 107 11.77 5.35 -5.62
C LEU A 107 11.40 5.81 -4.20
N LEU A 108 10.27 6.48 -4.03
CA LEU A 108 9.78 6.87 -2.71
C LEU A 108 9.40 5.62 -1.89
N ALA A 109 8.64 4.70 -2.48
CA ALA A 109 8.28 3.45 -1.81
C ALA A 109 9.54 2.67 -1.36
N TYR A 110 10.57 2.60 -2.22
CA TYR A 110 11.85 2.00 -1.87
C TYR A 110 12.49 2.69 -0.66
N ARG A 111 12.63 4.01 -0.68
CA ARG A 111 13.23 4.78 0.42
C ARG A 111 12.48 4.60 1.75
N VAL A 112 11.15 4.56 1.68
CA VAL A 112 10.30 4.34 2.86
C VAL A 112 10.47 2.93 3.42
N LEU A 113 10.69 1.92 2.57
CA LEU A 113 10.75 0.51 2.96
C LEU A 113 12.18 0.02 3.24
N GLU A 114 13.21 0.68 2.69
CA GLU A 114 14.61 0.30 2.83
C GLU A 114 15.04 0.05 4.29
N PRO A 115 14.64 0.85 5.31
CA PRO A 115 15.03 0.63 6.70
C PRO A 115 14.61 -0.73 7.25
N VAL A 116 13.53 -1.32 6.73
CA VAL A 116 13.07 -2.66 7.14
C VAL A 116 14.10 -3.74 6.83
N LEU A 117 14.82 -3.61 5.72
CA LEU A 117 15.84 -4.57 5.29
C LEU A 117 17.14 -4.46 6.11
N GLN A 118 17.28 -3.38 6.88
CA GLN A 118 18.44 -3.11 7.74
C GLN A 118 18.18 -3.43 9.21
N MET A 119 16.97 -3.90 9.54
CA MET A 119 16.62 -4.26 10.91
C MET A 119 17.45 -5.44 11.41
N PRO A 120 17.79 -5.48 12.73
CA PRO A 120 18.49 -6.62 13.34
C PRO A 120 17.68 -7.93 13.24
N GLU A 121 16.37 -7.82 13.32
CA GLU A 121 15.44 -8.93 13.12
C GLU A 121 15.33 -9.23 11.64
N SER A 122 15.36 -10.52 11.27
CA SER A 122 15.14 -10.93 9.89
C SER A 122 13.68 -10.63 9.50
N VAL A 123 13.47 -9.66 8.61
CA VAL A 123 12.14 -9.33 8.09
C VAL A 123 12.04 -9.75 6.63
N ARG A 124 11.02 -10.55 6.31
CA ARG A 124 10.63 -10.87 4.94
C ARG A 124 9.63 -9.83 4.46
N LEU A 125 10.06 -8.93 3.59
CA LEU A 125 9.20 -7.91 2.99
C LEU A 125 8.48 -8.48 1.76
N VAL A 126 7.15 -8.36 1.73
CA VAL A 126 6.29 -8.70 0.58
C VAL A 126 5.59 -7.42 0.13
N CYS A 127 5.86 -6.96 -1.10
CA CYS A 127 5.25 -5.77 -1.66
C CYS A 127 4.19 -6.16 -2.71
N GLN A 128 3.00 -5.59 -2.61
CA GLN A 128 1.91 -5.74 -3.56
C GLN A 128 1.52 -4.37 -4.11
N GLU A 129 1.20 -4.28 -5.40
CA GLU A 129 0.75 -3.05 -6.02
C GLU A 129 -0.67 -3.21 -6.55
N ALA A 130 -1.53 -2.27 -6.17
CA ALA A 130 -2.92 -2.21 -6.64
C ALA A 130 -3.50 -0.80 -6.47
N SER A 131 -4.78 -0.63 -6.80
CA SER A 131 -5.50 0.60 -6.47
C SER A 131 -5.60 0.80 -4.95
N LEU A 132 -5.68 2.05 -4.48
CA LEU A 132 -5.85 2.31 -3.04
C LEU A 132 -7.10 1.62 -2.48
N ALA A 133 -8.18 1.53 -3.25
CA ALA A 133 -9.42 0.89 -2.82
C ALA A 133 -9.23 -0.62 -2.59
N ASP A 134 -8.56 -1.31 -3.51
CA ASP A 134 -8.28 -2.75 -3.39
C ASP A 134 -7.35 -3.04 -2.22
N LEU A 135 -6.29 -2.23 -2.06
CA LEU A 135 -5.35 -2.34 -0.94
C LEU A 135 -6.02 -2.12 0.42
N LEU A 136 -6.94 -1.15 0.51
CA LEU A 136 -7.71 -0.93 1.74
C LEU A 136 -8.69 -2.09 2.02
N ALA A 137 -9.25 -2.71 1.00
CA ALA A 137 -10.05 -3.92 1.17
C ALA A 137 -9.20 -5.07 1.72
N ASP A 138 -8.01 -5.30 1.18
CA ASP A 138 -7.07 -6.33 1.67
C ASP A 138 -6.53 -6.00 3.07
N LEU A 139 -6.27 -4.72 3.39
CA LEU A 139 -5.92 -4.29 4.73
C LEU A 139 -7.04 -4.59 5.74
N SER A 140 -8.31 -4.39 5.36
CA SER A 140 -9.47 -4.61 6.24
C SER A 140 -9.67 -6.06 6.65
N VAL A 141 -9.13 -6.99 5.86
CA VAL A 141 -9.17 -8.46 6.12
C VAL A 141 -7.79 -9.01 6.48
N HIS A 142 -6.86 -8.14 6.90
CA HIS A 142 -5.51 -8.47 7.37
C HIS A 142 -4.64 -9.28 6.38
N LYS A 143 -4.89 -9.17 5.07
CA LYS A 143 -3.99 -9.71 4.05
C LYS A 143 -2.77 -8.84 3.81
N ILE A 144 -2.87 -7.56 4.18
CA ILE A 144 -1.83 -6.55 4.10
C ILE A 144 -1.68 -5.93 5.48
N ASP A 145 -0.46 -5.72 5.95
CA ASP A 145 -0.16 -5.13 7.25
C ASP A 145 -0.12 -3.60 7.20
N LEU A 146 0.29 -3.06 6.06
CA LEU A 146 0.49 -1.63 5.83
C LEU A 146 0.18 -1.26 4.40
N VAL A 147 -0.46 -0.11 4.19
CA VAL A 147 -0.64 0.48 2.86
C VAL A 147 0.10 1.81 2.77
N LEU A 148 0.94 1.97 1.73
CA LEU A 148 1.55 3.24 1.36
C LEU A 148 0.69 3.91 0.29
N ALA A 149 0.31 5.18 0.52
CA ALA A 149 -0.57 5.94 -0.35
C ALA A 149 -0.17 7.42 -0.45
N ASP A 150 -0.61 8.09 -1.51
CA ASP A 150 -0.46 9.54 -1.73
C ASP A 150 -1.68 10.34 -1.25
N ALA A 151 -2.68 9.66 -0.72
CA ALA A 151 -3.88 10.25 -0.14
C ALA A 151 -4.30 9.51 1.13
N PRO A 152 -4.94 10.19 2.09
CA PRO A 152 -5.50 9.54 3.26
C PRO A 152 -6.71 8.69 2.85
N MET A 153 -6.96 7.63 3.60
CA MET A 153 -8.21 6.88 3.49
C MET A 153 -9.39 7.82 3.76
N SER A 154 -10.38 7.78 2.86
CA SER A 154 -11.60 8.58 3.02
C SER A 154 -12.41 8.09 4.24
N PRO A 155 -12.91 8.99 5.08
CA PRO A 155 -13.81 8.64 6.18
C PRO A 155 -15.12 7.98 5.71
N ALA A 156 -15.50 8.16 4.43
CA ALA A 156 -16.70 7.54 3.86
C ALA A 156 -16.55 6.02 3.66
N LEU A 157 -15.33 5.50 3.67
CA LEU A 157 -15.08 4.06 3.65
C LEU A 157 -15.30 3.50 5.06
N ASN A 158 -16.26 2.58 5.20
CA ASN A 158 -16.55 1.92 6.48
C ASN A 158 -15.49 0.85 6.82
N ILE A 159 -14.22 1.25 6.79
CA ILE A 159 -13.05 0.42 7.09
C ILE A 159 -12.39 0.95 8.36
N ARG A 160 -12.10 0.05 9.30
CA ARG A 160 -11.39 0.40 10.52
C ARG A 160 -9.89 0.45 10.24
N ALA A 161 -9.40 1.60 9.77
CA ALA A 161 -7.98 1.85 9.53
C ALA A 161 -7.60 3.27 9.94
N TYR A 162 -6.31 3.53 10.08
CA TYR A 162 -5.76 4.78 10.58
C TYR A 162 -4.71 5.32 9.62
N ASN A 163 -4.82 6.61 9.31
CA ASN A 163 -3.86 7.32 8.47
C ASN A 163 -2.71 7.85 9.34
N HIS A 164 -1.49 7.49 8.98
CA HIS A 164 -0.27 8.02 9.58
C HIS A 164 0.44 8.85 8.51
N LEU A 165 0.47 10.16 8.67
CA LEU A 165 1.22 11.02 7.75
C LEU A 165 2.71 10.71 7.88
N LEU A 166 3.33 10.28 6.79
CA LEU A 166 4.78 10.07 6.70
C LEU A 166 5.50 11.40 6.50
N GLY A 167 4.97 12.23 5.61
CA GLY A 167 5.47 13.55 5.33
C GLY A 167 4.88 14.14 4.06
N GLU A 168 5.42 15.30 3.67
CA GLU A 168 5.06 15.99 2.45
C GLU A 168 6.31 16.42 1.68
N SER A 169 6.19 16.53 0.37
CA SER A 169 7.29 16.91 -0.52
C SER A 169 6.81 17.96 -1.53
N GLY A 170 7.64 18.94 -1.79
CA GLY A 170 7.53 19.78 -2.97
C GLY A 170 7.73 18.99 -4.25
N LEU A 171 7.73 19.66 -5.36
CA LEU A 171 7.83 19.06 -6.69
C LEU A 171 9.04 19.57 -7.44
N SER A 172 9.84 18.66 -7.99
CA SER A 172 10.97 18.95 -8.87
C SER A 172 10.63 18.65 -10.32
N PHE A 173 11.08 19.50 -11.22
CA PHE A 173 10.92 19.38 -12.67
C PHE A 173 12.23 18.96 -13.30
N TYR A 174 12.15 18.03 -14.26
CA TYR A 174 13.34 17.41 -14.87
C TYR A 174 13.28 17.46 -16.37
N ALA A 175 14.49 17.63 -16.95
CA ALA A 175 14.72 17.48 -18.37
C ALA A 175 16.05 16.71 -18.59
N THR A 176 16.29 16.21 -19.78
CA THR A 176 17.59 15.61 -20.12
C THR A 176 18.71 16.64 -20.02
N ARG A 177 19.95 16.18 -19.90
CA ARG A 177 21.13 17.08 -19.83
C ARG A 177 21.22 18.02 -21.02
N GLU A 178 20.77 17.56 -22.19
CA GLU A 178 20.77 18.31 -23.43
C GLU A 178 19.77 19.48 -23.38
N SER A 179 18.53 19.22 -22.97
CA SER A 179 17.43 20.18 -22.97
C SER A 179 17.38 21.05 -21.69
N ALA A 180 17.97 20.61 -20.56
CA ALA A 180 17.88 21.29 -19.26
C ALA A 180 18.31 22.77 -19.32
N LYS A 181 19.41 23.08 -20.03
CA LYS A 181 19.92 24.47 -20.14
C LYS A 181 18.87 25.46 -20.66
N ARG A 182 17.99 24.98 -21.56
CA ARG A 182 16.90 25.79 -22.15
C ARG A 182 15.86 26.16 -21.10
N TYR A 183 15.60 25.30 -20.13
CA TYR A 183 14.49 25.43 -19.20
C TYR A 183 14.91 25.93 -17.81
N THR A 184 16.17 25.73 -17.39
CA THR A 184 16.68 26.20 -16.09
C THR A 184 16.65 27.74 -16.00
N THR A 185 16.99 28.43 -17.08
CA THR A 185 16.96 29.90 -17.12
C THR A 185 15.51 30.36 -17.20
N LYS A 186 15.11 31.28 -16.31
CA LYS A 186 13.76 31.85 -16.21
C LYS A 186 12.67 30.82 -15.79
N PHE A 187 13.03 29.72 -15.09
CA PHE A 187 12.01 28.89 -14.47
C PHE A 187 11.18 29.72 -13.47
N PRO A 188 9.84 29.57 -13.41
CA PRO A 188 9.03 28.60 -14.11
C PRO A 188 8.55 29.04 -15.50
N HIS A 189 8.72 30.32 -15.89
CA HIS A 189 8.18 30.84 -17.16
C HIS A 189 8.78 30.18 -18.42
N SER A 190 9.96 29.57 -18.30
CA SER A 190 10.57 28.77 -19.37
C SER A 190 9.77 27.53 -19.75
N LEU A 191 8.80 27.13 -18.91
CA LEU A 191 7.87 26.03 -19.20
C LEU A 191 6.77 26.42 -20.18
N ASN A 192 6.57 27.72 -20.48
CA ASN A 192 5.57 28.15 -21.44
C ASN A 192 5.91 27.62 -22.85
N GLY A 193 5.01 26.86 -23.45
CA GLY A 193 5.24 26.16 -24.73
C GLY A 193 6.22 24.98 -24.67
N ALA A 194 6.74 24.62 -23.49
CA ALA A 194 7.63 23.47 -23.33
C ALA A 194 6.85 22.14 -23.41
N PRO A 195 7.44 21.07 -23.98
CA PRO A 195 6.83 19.76 -23.99
C PRO A 195 6.78 19.18 -22.58
N MET A 196 5.59 18.88 -22.09
CA MET A 196 5.34 18.29 -20.76
C MET A 196 4.78 16.88 -20.86
N LEU A 197 5.32 16.00 -20.02
CA LEU A 197 4.78 14.68 -19.71
C LEU A 197 3.97 14.80 -18.43
N MET A 198 2.69 14.47 -18.50
CA MET A 198 1.76 14.72 -17.39
C MET A 198 1.17 13.42 -16.84
N PRO A 199 0.78 13.39 -15.58
CA PRO A 199 -0.13 12.36 -15.09
C PRO A 199 -1.48 12.46 -15.81
N THR A 200 -2.25 11.36 -15.85
CA THR A 200 -3.63 11.36 -16.38
C THR A 200 -4.56 12.26 -15.56
N ALA A 201 -5.68 12.65 -16.14
CA ALA A 201 -6.65 13.59 -15.56
C ALA A 201 -7.26 13.11 -14.23
N SER A 202 -7.25 11.81 -13.94
CA SER A 202 -7.71 11.21 -12.68
C SER A 202 -6.79 11.53 -11.49
N SER A 203 -5.53 11.85 -11.75
CA SER A 203 -4.51 12.11 -10.72
C SER A 203 -4.73 13.42 -9.96
N ALA A 204 -4.56 13.39 -8.63
CA ALA A 204 -4.56 14.61 -7.83
C ALA A 204 -3.41 15.55 -8.22
N LEU A 205 -2.23 14.99 -8.52
CA LEU A 205 -1.07 15.76 -8.98
C LEU A 205 -1.36 16.51 -10.29
N ARG A 206 -2.09 15.88 -11.23
CA ARG A 206 -2.49 16.55 -12.49
C ARG A 206 -3.25 17.84 -12.22
N ARG A 207 -4.26 17.77 -11.36
CA ARG A 207 -5.07 18.96 -10.99
C ARG A 207 -4.22 20.05 -10.33
N SER A 208 -3.31 19.64 -9.43
CA SER A 208 -2.41 20.59 -8.76
C SER A 208 -1.44 21.28 -9.74
N LEU A 209 -0.90 20.54 -10.70
CA LEU A 209 -0.04 21.08 -11.77
C LEU A 209 -0.79 22.06 -12.66
N GLU A 210 -2.00 21.71 -13.11
CA GLU A 210 -2.84 22.60 -13.95
C GLU A 210 -3.17 23.91 -13.23
N GLN A 211 -3.58 23.84 -11.96
CA GLN A 211 -3.84 25.02 -11.13
C GLN A 211 -2.58 25.87 -10.92
N TRP A 212 -1.43 25.22 -10.76
CA TRP A 212 -0.17 25.93 -10.59
C TRP A 212 0.26 26.61 -11.90
N PHE A 213 0.15 25.93 -13.06
CA PHE A 213 0.40 26.52 -14.36
C PHE A 213 -0.51 27.72 -14.62
N GLU A 214 -1.79 27.59 -14.30
CA GLU A 214 -2.75 28.69 -14.44
C GLU A 214 -2.38 29.91 -13.59
N ARG A 215 -2.02 29.70 -12.32
CA ARG A 215 -1.56 30.79 -11.42
C ARG A 215 -0.28 31.46 -11.89
N GLN A 216 0.59 30.74 -12.58
CA GLN A 216 1.86 31.26 -13.08
C GLN A 216 1.73 31.82 -14.53
N ASP A 217 0.54 31.79 -15.12
CA ASP A 217 0.28 32.12 -16.53
C ASP A 217 1.19 31.33 -17.49
N ILE A 218 1.33 30.04 -17.25
CA ILE A 218 2.15 29.11 -18.03
C ILE A 218 1.25 28.15 -18.79
N LYS A 219 1.52 27.96 -20.09
CA LYS A 219 0.80 27.03 -20.96
C LYS A 219 1.78 26.05 -21.60
N PRO A 220 2.14 24.96 -20.93
CA PRO A 220 3.00 23.94 -21.51
C PRO A 220 2.26 23.17 -22.61
N VAL A 221 2.98 22.54 -23.51
CA VAL A 221 2.43 21.63 -24.51
C VAL A 221 2.43 20.22 -23.92
N ILE A 222 1.26 19.68 -23.61
CA ILE A 222 1.14 18.31 -23.13
C ILE A 222 1.36 17.36 -24.29
N VAL A 223 2.48 16.62 -24.28
CA VAL A 223 2.86 15.72 -25.37
C VAL A 223 2.46 14.27 -25.09
N ALA A 224 2.32 13.89 -23.82
CA ALA A 224 1.84 12.58 -23.43
C ALA A 224 1.30 12.59 -22.00
N GLU A 225 0.41 11.65 -21.70
CA GLU A 225 -0.21 11.46 -20.40
C GLU A 225 -0.02 10.03 -19.92
N PHE A 226 0.27 9.86 -18.62
CA PHE A 226 0.64 8.58 -18.04
C PHE A 226 -0.11 8.32 -16.72
N GLU A 227 -0.64 7.15 -16.58
CA GLU A 227 -1.11 6.64 -15.28
C GLU A 227 0.06 6.14 -14.44
N ASP A 228 1.01 5.44 -15.08
CA ASP A 228 2.24 4.97 -14.45
C ASP A 228 3.36 6.02 -14.53
N ARG A 229 3.77 6.53 -13.37
CA ARG A 229 4.87 7.49 -13.25
C ARG A 229 6.25 6.89 -13.59
N ALA A 230 6.42 5.57 -13.54
CA ALA A 230 7.67 4.93 -13.96
C ALA A 230 7.81 5.00 -15.49
N LEU A 231 6.73 4.74 -16.21
CA LEU A 231 6.68 4.88 -17.67
C LEU A 231 6.91 6.34 -18.08
N MET A 232 6.27 7.30 -17.39
CA MET A 232 6.49 8.73 -17.63
C MET A 232 7.97 9.12 -17.53
N LYS A 233 8.70 8.61 -16.53
CA LYS A 233 10.14 8.88 -16.36
C LYS A 233 11.00 8.28 -17.48
N ALA A 234 10.66 7.08 -17.97
CA ALA A 234 11.33 6.47 -19.10
C ALA A 234 11.20 7.31 -20.38
N PHE A 235 10.02 7.89 -20.62
CA PHE A 235 9.82 8.85 -21.73
C PHE A 235 10.61 10.15 -21.51
N GLY A 236 10.71 10.63 -20.26
CA GLY A 236 11.51 11.80 -19.91
C GLY A 236 13.00 11.57 -20.11
N GLU A 237 13.52 10.39 -19.75
CA GLU A 237 14.89 9.96 -20.05
C GLU A 237 15.17 9.95 -21.55
N ALA A 238 14.21 9.51 -22.36
CA ALA A 238 14.28 9.51 -23.82
C ALA A 238 14.08 10.91 -24.46
N ASN A 239 14.08 12.00 -23.67
CA ASN A 239 13.91 13.39 -24.11
C ASN A 239 12.56 13.69 -24.78
N ALA A 240 11.50 12.93 -24.47
CA ALA A 240 10.18 13.18 -25.01
C ALA A 240 9.51 14.43 -24.40
N GLY A 241 9.93 14.85 -23.21
CA GLY A 241 9.40 16.04 -22.55
C GLY A 241 9.89 16.19 -21.11
N ILE A 242 9.45 17.29 -20.48
CA ILE A 242 9.71 17.59 -19.06
C ILE A 242 8.75 16.76 -18.21
N PHE A 243 9.22 16.18 -17.13
CA PHE A 243 8.41 15.46 -16.16
C PHE A 243 8.67 15.92 -14.73
N THR A 244 7.82 15.50 -13.80
CA THR A 244 7.92 15.89 -12.40
C THR A 244 7.96 14.69 -11.46
N THR A 245 8.68 14.86 -10.33
CA THR A 245 8.62 13.93 -9.20
C THR A 245 8.69 14.68 -7.87
N PRO A 246 8.32 14.04 -6.74
CA PRO A 246 8.56 14.63 -5.43
C PRO A 246 10.04 15.02 -5.26
N THR A 247 10.29 16.18 -4.68
CA THR A 247 11.66 16.68 -4.43
C THR A 247 12.46 15.74 -3.52
N THR A 248 11.80 15.06 -2.61
CA THR A 248 12.38 14.10 -1.66
C THR A 248 13.19 12.98 -2.33
N VAL A 249 12.85 12.59 -3.58
CA VAL A 249 13.57 11.55 -4.33
C VAL A 249 14.41 12.11 -5.49
N GLU A 250 14.74 13.38 -5.44
CA GLU A 250 15.42 14.09 -6.52
C GLU A 250 16.78 13.48 -6.89
N ASP A 251 17.62 13.22 -5.90
CA ASP A 251 18.96 12.65 -6.12
C ASP A 251 18.89 11.28 -6.77
N ASP A 252 17.95 10.43 -6.33
CA ASP A 252 17.72 9.11 -6.91
C ASP A 252 17.25 9.20 -8.37
N VAL A 253 16.37 10.15 -8.67
CA VAL A 253 15.88 10.38 -10.04
C VAL A 253 16.99 10.86 -10.94
N VAL A 254 17.81 11.82 -10.49
CA VAL A 254 18.95 12.35 -11.25
C VAL A 254 19.98 11.24 -11.52
N ALA A 255 20.31 10.46 -10.49
CA ALA A 255 21.27 9.37 -10.61
C ALA A 255 20.79 8.26 -11.55
N LYS A 256 19.52 7.85 -11.40
CA LYS A 256 18.97 6.71 -12.14
C LYS A 256 18.69 7.01 -13.61
N TYR A 257 18.10 8.18 -13.91
CA TYR A 257 17.64 8.52 -15.28
C TYR A 257 18.58 9.48 -16.03
N GLY A 258 19.69 9.88 -15.41
CA GLY A 258 20.67 10.75 -16.06
C GLY A 258 20.15 12.14 -16.45
N VAL A 259 19.03 12.55 -15.86
CA VAL A 259 18.36 13.84 -16.09
C VAL A 259 18.93 14.95 -15.20
N ARG A 260 18.46 16.17 -15.39
CA ARG A 260 18.79 17.32 -14.55
C ARG A 260 17.54 18.01 -14.04
N VAL A 261 17.61 18.51 -12.82
CA VAL A 261 16.61 19.41 -12.27
C VAL A 261 16.67 20.75 -13.01
N ILE A 262 15.52 21.19 -13.49
CA ILE A 262 15.37 22.50 -14.17
C ILE A 262 14.72 23.54 -13.26
N GLY A 263 14.06 23.10 -12.20
CA GLY A 263 13.48 23.94 -11.16
C GLY A 263 12.65 23.14 -10.17
N ARG A 264 12.23 23.80 -9.10
CA ARG A 264 11.44 23.23 -8.01
C ARG A 264 10.28 24.16 -7.66
N THR A 265 9.23 23.59 -7.07
CA THR A 265 8.16 24.40 -6.48
C THR A 265 7.69 23.79 -5.15
N GLU A 266 7.46 24.65 -4.17
CA GLU A 266 6.85 24.31 -2.90
C GLU A 266 5.34 24.65 -2.86
N ASP A 267 4.82 25.27 -3.91
CA ASP A 267 3.40 25.60 -4.06
C ASP A 267 2.53 24.37 -4.32
N ILE A 268 3.15 23.27 -4.75
CA ILE A 268 2.52 21.96 -4.92
C ILE A 268 3.12 21.02 -3.90
N LYS A 269 2.28 20.48 -3.01
CA LYS A 269 2.70 19.50 -2.00
C LYS A 269 2.05 18.16 -2.28
N GLU A 270 2.86 17.13 -2.45
CA GLU A 270 2.41 15.75 -2.40
C GLU A 270 2.57 15.22 -0.97
N ARG A 271 1.52 14.62 -0.43
CA ARG A 271 1.53 14.04 0.92
C ARG A 271 1.53 12.53 0.81
N PHE A 272 2.29 11.89 1.70
CA PHE A 272 2.39 10.43 1.70
C PHE A 272 1.98 9.89 3.06
N TYR A 273 1.24 8.78 3.02
CA TYR A 273 0.63 8.18 4.19
C TYR A 273 0.99 6.71 4.29
N ALA A 274 1.19 6.25 5.52
CA ALA A 274 1.09 4.86 5.90
C ALA A 274 -0.29 4.64 6.50
N ILE A 275 -1.03 3.66 5.99
CA ILE A 275 -2.37 3.33 6.48
C ILE A 275 -2.32 1.92 7.07
N SER A 276 -2.74 1.78 8.33
CA SER A 276 -2.72 0.50 9.06
C SER A 276 -4.05 0.23 9.77
N ALA A 277 -4.34 -1.04 10.05
CA ALA A 277 -5.52 -1.43 10.81
C ALA A 277 -5.45 -1.00 12.28
N GLU A 278 -4.27 -0.74 12.82
CA GLU A 278 -4.04 -0.35 14.20
C GLU A 278 -3.83 1.16 14.37
N ARG A 279 -4.46 1.74 15.40
CA ARG A 279 -4.28 3.16 15.76
C ARG A 279 -2.85 3.48 16.24
N ARG A 280 -2.23 2.54 16.93
CA ARG A 280 -0.82 2.61 17.35
C ARG A 280 -0.09 1.49 16.63
N ILE A 281 0.89 1.86 15.87
CA ILE A 281 1.74 0.92 15.16
C ILE A 281 2.54 0.12 16.21
N LYS A 282 2.23 -1.18 16.31
CA LYS A 282 2.92 -2.09 17.23
C LYS A 282 3.96 -2.94 16.51
N HIS A 283 3.77 -3.17 15.20
CA HIS A 283 4.70 -3.95 14.41
C HIS A 283 6.05 -3.22 14.32
N PRO A 284 7.17 -3.80 14.76
CA PRO A 284 8.47 -3.12 14.82
C PRO A 284 8.91 -2.55 13.46
N ALA A 285 8.71 -3.31 12.38
CA ALA A 285 9.05 -2.87 11.03
C ALA A 285 8.19 -1.67 10.57
N VAL A 286 6.91 -1.62 10.91
CA VAL A 286 6.04 -0.48 10.57
C VAL A 286 6.43 0.76 11.37
N SER A 287 6.86 0.59 12.63
CA SER A 287 7.41 1.69 13.43
C SER A 287 8.70 2.22 12.82
N ALA A 288 9.61 1.35 12.40
CA ALA A 288 10.85 1.72 11.73
C ALA A 288 10.59 2.51 10.43
N ILE A 289 9.64 2.05 9.61
CA ILE A 289 9.20 2.74 8.38
C ILE A 289 8.74 4.16 8.69
N THR A 290 7.84 4.31 9.66
CA THR A 290 7.24 5.62 9.97
C THR A 290 8.23 6.58 10.59
N GLU A 291 9.14 6.10 11.41
CA GLU A 291 10.18 6.91 12.04
C GLU A 291 11.22 7.35 11.02
N ALA A 292 11.78 6.44 10.23
CA ALA A 292 12.75 6.75 9.18
C ALA A 292 12.17 7.70 8.13
N ALA A 293 10.91 7.51 7.71
CA ALA A 293 10.27 8.42 6.78
C ALA A 293 10.23 9.85 7.33
N ARG A 294 9.89 10.03 8.60
CA ARG A 294 9.78 11.35 9.23
C ARG A 294 11.12 12.01 9.52
N THR A 295 12.13 11.22 9.90
CA THR A 295 13.42 11.74 10.37
C THR A 295 14.46 11.87 9.27
N GLU A 296 14.37 11.04 8.22
CA GLU A 296 15.41 10.97 7.19
C GLU A 296 14.89 11.38 5.81
N LEU A 297 13.66 11.00 5.46
CA LEU A 297 13.15 11.18 4.11
C LEU A 297 12.40 12.52 3.93
N PHE A 298 11.56 12.89 4.91
CA PHE A 298 10.73 14.10 4.85
C PHE A 298 11.19 15.15 5.87
N ILE A 299 12.48 15.28 6.07
CA ILE A 299 13.01 16.37 6.91
C ILE A 299 12.59 17.69 6.25
N SER A 300 11.76 18.46 6.96
CA SER A 300 11.37 19.80 6.52
C SER A 300 12.63 20.66 6.40
N SER A 301 12.94 21.07 5.19
CA SER A 301 13.96 22.10 4.89
C SER A 301 13.47 23.46 5.35
#